data_5ab5029dd2dfd44a874b6f5e6a9e7456
#
_entry.id   5ab5029dd2dfd44a874b6f5e6a9e7456
#
_cell.length_a   1.000
_cell.length_b   1.000
_cell.length_c   1.000
_cell.angle_alpha   90.00
_cell.angle_beta   90.00
_cell.angle_gamma   90.00
#
_symmetry.space_group_name_H-M   'P 1'
#
loop_
_entity.id
_entity.type
_entity.pdbx_description
1 polymer ?
#
loop_
_entity_poly.entity_id
_entity_poly.type
_entity_poly.pdbx_seq_one_letter_code
_entity_poly.pdbx_strand_id
1 'polypeptide(L)' 'MEKKILYHIGLYGFRKLIVYVIKDNGDNTSIVSLNKDGSFPKHVRKCNLHNINE' A
#
# COMPACT_ATOMS: atom_id res chain seq x y z
N MET A 1 4.96 -8.22 8.81
CA MET A 1 4.55 -7.79 7.45
C MET A 1 5.45 -6.66 6.98
N GLU A 2 5.72 -6.61 5.70
CA GLU A 2 6.52 -5.55 5.10
C GLU A 2 5.76 -4.24 5.09
N LYS A 3 6.41 -3.14 5.45
CA LYS A 3 5.85 -1.80 5.35
C LYS A 3 6.25 -1.16 4.04
N LYS A 4 5.32 -0.47 3.41
CA LYS A 4 5.61 0.33 2.22
C LYS A 4 4.83 1.64 2.26
N ILE A 5 5.22 2.56 1.39
CA ILE A 5 4.49 3.81 1.21
C ILE A 5 3.54 3.63 0.04
N LEU A 6 2.26 3.90 0.28
CA LEU A 6 1.25 3.94 -0.77
C LEU A 6 0.98 5.39 -1.13
N TYR A 7 1.15 5.73 -2.41
CA TYR A 7 0.77 7.05 -2.92
C TYR A 7 -0.68 7.03 -3.34
N HIS A 8 -1.44 7.95 -2.80
CA HIS A 8 -2.86 8.06 -3.07
C HIS A 8 -3.19 9.47 -3.53
N ILE A 9 -3.90 9.59 -4.67
CA ILE A 9 -4.37 10.88 -5.18
C ILE A 9 -5.85 10.98 -4.85
N GLY A 10 -6.20 11.95 -4.03
CA GLY A 10 -7.58 12.20 -3.64
C GLY A 10 -8.06 13.58 -4.08
N LEU A 11 -9.27 13.94 -3.65
CA LEU A 11 -9.88 15.24 -3.98
C LEU A 11 -9.06 16.44 -3.51
N TYR A 12 -8.31 16.26 -2.42
CA TYR A 12 -7.52 17.33 -1.82
C TYR A 12 -6.03 17.20 -2.12
N GLY A 13 -5.69 16.42 -3.14
CA GLY A 13 -4.32 16.28 -3.60
C GLY A 13 -3.70 14.95 -3.26
N PHE A 14 -2.41 14.95 -3.20
CA PHE A 14 -1.56 13.77 -3.10
C PHE A 14 -1.27 13.44 -1.64
N ARG A 15 -1.39 12.15 -1.28
CA ARG A 15 -1.10 11.70 0.08
C ARG A 15 -0.16 10.50 0.06
N LYS A 16 0.71 10.45 1.06
CA LYS A 16 1.54 9.29 1.35
C LYS A 16 0.97 8.57 2.57
N LEU A 17 0.70 7.28 2.42
CA LEU A 17 0.17 6.45 3.49
C LEU A 17 1.15 5.32 3.77
N ILE A 18 1.38 5.03 5.04
CA ILE A 18 2.15 3.84 5.41
C ILE A 18 1.19 2.65 5.45
N VAL A 19 1.52 1.62 4.69
CA VAL A 19 0.69 0.41 4.60
C VAL A 19 1.53 -0.83 4.90
N TYR A 20 0.86 -1.90 5.30
CA TYR A 20 1.47 -3.20 5.54
C TYR A 20 1.09 -4.13 4.41
N VAL A 21 2.08 -4.70 3.74
CA VAL A 21 1.84 -5.62 2.62
C VAL A 21 1.48 -6.98 3.17
N ILE A 22 0.28 -7.44 2.87
CA ILE A 22 -0.21 -8.75 3.31
C ILE A 22 0.18 -9.82 2.30
N LYS A 23 0.03 -9.54 1.01
CA LYS A 23 0.27 -10.52 -0.05
C LYS A 23 0.61 -9.82 -1.35
N ASP A 24 1.58 -10.37 -2.06
CA ASP A 24 1.87 -10.02 -3.44
C ASP A 24 1.10 -11.01 -4.33
N ASN A 25 0.26 -10.53 -5.22
CA ASN A 25 -0.56 -11.38 -6.08
C ASN A 25 0.20 -12.00 -7.25
N GLY A 26 1.48 -11.64 -7.42
CA GLY A 26 2.27 -12.16 -8.52
C GLY A 26 2.04 -11.47 -9.86
N ASP A 27 1.13 -10.52 -9.90
CA ASP A 27 0.88 -9.65 -11.06
C ASP A 27 1.23 -8.20 -10.67
N ASN A 28 0.55 -7.22 -11.23
CA ASN A 28 0.80 -5.82 -10.94
C ASN A 28 0.06 -5.30 -9.69
N THR A 29 -0.52 -6.20 -8.90
CA THR A 29 -1.31 -5.83 -7.72
C THR A 29 -0.79 -6.50 -6.46
N SER A 30 -1.08 -5.87 -5.32
CA SER A 30 -0.79 -6.42 -4.00
C SER A 30 -1.95 -6.15 -3.07
N ILE A 31 -2.07 -6.95 -2.02
CA ILE A 31 -3.04 -6.75 -0.97
C ILE A 31 -2.32 -6.10 0.20
N VAL A 32 -2.82 -4.94 0.64
CA VAL A 32 -2.22 -4.17 1.72
C VAL A 32 -3.28 -3.77 2.74
N SER A 33 -2.84 -3.39 3.94
CA SER A 33 -3.71 -2.87 4.98
C SER A 33 -3.08 -1.64 5.61
N LEU A 34 -3.90 -0.69 6.02
CA LEU A 34 -3.45 0.44 6.84
C LEU A 34 -3.24 0.04 8.30
N ASN A 35 -3.76 -1.10 8.70
CA ASN A 35 -3.68 -1.58 10.07
C ASN A 35 -2.58 -2.64 10.21
N LYS A 36 -1.84 -2.55 11.31
CA LYS A 36 -0.74 -3.48 11.59
C LYS A 36 -1.19 -4.93 11.67
N ASP A 37 -2.43 -5.18 12.10
CA ASP A 37 -2.98 -6.53 12.21
C ASP A 37 -3.48 -7.10 10.88
N GLY A 38 -3.43 -6.31 9.80
CA GLY A 38 -3.86 -6.74 8.49
C GLY A 38 -5.36 -6.63 8.25
N SER A 39 -6.11 -6.01 9.17
CA SER A 39 -7.55 -5.84 8.99
C SER A 39 -7.89 -4.83 7.89
N PHE A 40 -9.07 -4.96 7.29
CA PHE A 40 -9.54 -4.12 6.19
C PHE A 40 -8.56 -4.09 5.01
N PRO A 41 -8.22 -5.26 4.45
CA PRO A 41 -7.25 -5.30 3.35
C PRO A 41 -7.81 -4.65 2.09
N LYS A 42 -6.89 -4.08 1.29
CA LYS A 42 -7.23 -3.44 0.01
C LYS A 42 -6.32 -3.95 -1.08
N HIS A 43 -6.86 -4.04 -2.29
CA HIS A 43 -6.07 -4.30 -3.49
C HIS A 43 -5.54 -2.98 -4.03
N VAL A 44 -4.24 -2.92 -4.26
CA VAL A 44 -3.60 -1.73 -4.84
C VAL A 44 -2.65 -2.13 -5.95
N ARG A 45 -2.34 -1.19 -6.84
CA ARG A 45 -1.34 -1.41 -7.89
C ARG A 45 0.06 -1.28 -7.30
N LYS A 46 0.95 -2.19 -7.67
CA LYS A 46 2.34 -2.13 -7.21
C LYS A 46 3.06 -0.85 -7.59
N CYS A 47 2.70 -0.24 -8.72
CA CYS A 47 3.32 1.01 -9.15
C CYS A 47 3.06 2.16 -8.17
N ASN A 48 2.04 2.04 -7.32
CA ASN A 48 1.73 3.03 -6.30
C ASN A 48 2.41 2.74 -4.96
N LEU A 49 3.11 1.61 -4.85
CA LEU A 49 3.83 1.22 -3.64
C LEU A 49 5.31 1.55 -3.79
N HIS A 50 5.89 2.15 -2.78
CA HIS A 50 7.30 2.54 -2.78
C HIS A 50 7.97 2.12 -1.48
N ASN A 51 9.28 1.93 -1.55
CA ASN A 51 10.06 1.61 -0.36
C ASN A 51 10.09 2.80 0.59
N ILE A 52 10.06 2.51 1.89
CA ILE A 52 10.03 3.56 2.92
C ILE A 52 11.28 4.45 2.87
N ASN A 53 12.40 3.89 2.43
CA ASN A 53 13.68 4.60 2.39
C ASN A 53 13.91 5.40 1.11
N GLU A 54 12.94 5.48 0.25
CA GLU A 54 13.04 6.30 -0.97
C GLU A 54 12.80 7.78 -0.69
#